data_e1eb78f1d58c72c6117a73999a180d9f
#
_entry.id   e1eb78f1d58c72c6117a73999a180d9f
#
_cell.length_a   1.000
_cell.length_b   1.000
_cell.length_c   1.000
_cell.angle_alpha   90.00
_cell.angle_beta   90.00
_cell.angle_gamma   90.00
#
_symmetry.space_group_name_H-M   'P 1'
#
loop_
_entity.id
_entity.type
_entity.pdbx_description
1 polymer ?
#
loop_
_entity_poly.entity_id
_entity_poly.type
_entity_poly.pdbx_seq_one_letter_code
_entity_poly.pdbx_strand_id
1 'polypeptide(L)'
;MSLLVVGLSHRSAPVSVLERASLSADAKAKLLHDTLAAEPAAEAAVLATCNRIELYADVDKFHAGVAELSTLLAQHSGVALEELTPYLYVHYEDRAVHHLFSVACGLDSMVVGEGQILGQIKDALALGQELHTAGRLINDLFQQALRVGKRAHSETGIDRAGQSLVTFGLEQLAGHGTPVADWAAGKRALVIGAGSMSSLAAATLARVGVAEIVVANRTAERAERLAGILVASGTGVVARAVGMSAVAAELTRVDVVVSCTGATGLVLTGDDVAAALSDGGPAGPASAPPAPAPGSSPHAPAGPAGPGPAVTGWARVSTADAEVVARLVAAAEGGRRLADAGAVRTIAPAEAATARALAEPDGCPLGLDAPAGDGRS
;
A
#
# COMPACT_ATOMS: atom_id res chain seq x y z
N MET A 1 27.00 -19.28 -12.91
CA MET A 1 25.96 -19.12 -11.89
C MET A 1 26.07 -17.73 -11.36
N SER A 2 25.06 -16.92 -11.61
CA SER A 2 25.08 -15.51 -11.29
C SER A 2 23.70 -15.02 -10.89
N LEU A 3 23.60 -14.26 -9.80
CA LEU A 3 22.35 -13.72 -9.32
C LEU A 3 21.80 -12.66 -10.26
N LEU A 4 20.56 -12.84 -10.71
CA LEU A 4 19.82 -11.90 -11.55
C LEU A 4 18.49 -11.56 -10.88
N VAL A 5 18.11 -10.28 -10.93
CA VAL A 5 16.77 -9.80 -10.54
C VAL A 5 16.18 -9.07 -11.72
N VAL A 6 14.97 -9.46 -12.10
CA VAL A 6 14.13 -8.73 -13.05
C VAL A 6 12.83 -8.37 -12.34
N GLY A 7 12.43 -7.12 -12.40
CA GLY A 7 11.23 -6.70 -11.70
C GLY A 7 10.74 -5.32 -12.05
N LEU A 8 9.62 -4.96 -11.46
CA LEU A 8 9.03 -3.63 -11.49
C LEU A 8 8.55 -3.25 -10.10
N SER A 9 8.58 -1.96 -9.79
CA SER A 9 8.13 -1.44 -8.49
C SER A 9 7.42 -0.10 -8.64
N HIS A 10 6.85 0.41 -7.56
CA HIS A 10 6.24 1.74 -7.49
C HIS A 10 7.17 2.88 -7.95
N ARG A 11 8.49 2.64 -8.00
CA ARG A 11 9.47 3.62 -8.51
C ARG A 11 9.61 3.59 -10.03
N SER A 12 9.38 2.45 -10.64
CA SER A 12 9.55 2.26 -12.08
C SER A 12 8.23 2.22 -12.84
N ALA A 13 7.13 1.83 -12.20
CA ALA A 13 5.83 1.63 -12.82
C ALA A 13 4.71 2.38 -12.10
N PRO A 14 3.72 2.91 -12.82
CA PRO A 14 2.50 3.45 -12.22
C PRO A 14 1.69 2.33 -11.55
N VAL A 15 0.91 2.70 -10.53
CA VAL A 15 0.09 1.75 -9.74
C VAL A 15 -0.83 0.91 -10.63
N SER A 16 -1.42 1.51 -11.66
CA SER A 16 -2.30 0.81 -12.61
C SER A 16 -1.62 -0.35 -13.35
N VAL A 17 -0.31 -0.25 -13.62
CA VAL A 17 0.48 -1.33 -14.20
C VAL A 17 0.79 -2.41 -13.16
N LEU A 18 1.18 -1.99 -11.94
CA LEU A 18 1.44 -2.92 -10.83
C LEU A 18 0.21 -3.73 -10.45
N GLU A 19 -0.97 -3.10 -10.40
CA GLU A 19 -2.23 -3.78 -10.13
C GLU A 19 -2.57 -4.82 -11.19
N ARG A 20 -2.45 -4.48 -12.48
CA ARG A 20 -2.70 -5.42 -13.59
C ARG A 20 -1.68 -6.57 -13.60
N ALA A 21 -0.43 -6.27 -13.31
CA ALA A 21 0.66 -7.25 -13.26
C ALA A 21 0.65 -8.10 -11.98
N SER A 22 -0.28 -7.87 -11.03
CA SER A 22 -0.29 -8.57 -9.76
C SER A 22 -0.47 -10.08 -9.93
N LEU A 23 0.37 -10.86 -9.22
CA LEU A 23 0.41 -12.31 -9.32
C LEU A 23 -0.47 -12.96 -8.24
N SER A 24 -1.40 -13.82 -8.65
CA SER A 24 -2.11 -14.72 -7.74
C SER A 24 -1.16 -15.76 -7.13
N ALA A 25 -1.59 -16.47 -6.09
CA ALA A 25 -0.80 -17.56 -5.51
C ALA A 25 -0.43 -18.62 -6.54
N ASP A 26 -1.40 -19.04 -7.38
CA ASP A 26 -1.18 -20.02 -8.45
C ASP A 26 -0.24 -19.49 -9.54
N ALA A 27 -0.35 -18.20 -9.89
CA ALA A 27 0.54 -17.57 -10.87
C ALA A 27 1.98 -17.52 -10.37
N LYS A 28 2.21 -17.22 -9.08
CA LYS A 28 3.54 -17.26 -8.46
C LYS A 28 4.16 -18.66 -8.52
N ALA A 29 3.39 -19.70 -8.18
CA ALA A 29 3.87 -21.08 -8.22
C ALA A 29 4.23 -21.51 -9.64
N LYS A 30 3.37 -21.21 -10.62
CA LYS A 30 3.65 -21.49 -12.04
C LYS A 30 4.86 -20.73 -12.54
N LEU A 31 4.97 -19.44 -12.25
CA LEU A 31 6.12 -18.62 -12.63
C LEU A 31 7.43 -19.23 -12.13
N LEU A 32 7.47 -19.68 -10.87
CA LEU A 32 8.66 -20.30 -10.30
C LEU A 32 9.01 -21.63 -10.99
N HIS A 33 8.02 -22.49 -11.26
CA HIS A 33 8.25 -23.75 -11.97
C HIS A 33 8.72 -23.53 -13.41
N ASP A 34 8.09 -22.59 -14.13
CA ASP A 34 8.47 -22.30 -15.51
C ASP A 34 9.86 -21.65 -15.57
N THR A 35 10.23 -20.85 -14.54
CA THR A 35 11.58 -20.27 -14.43
C THR A 35 12.63 -21.38 -14.32
N LEU A 36 12.40 -22.42 -13.50
CA LEU A 36 13.35 -23.54 -13.40
C LEU A 36 13.32 -24.48 -14.62
N ALA A 37 12.19 -24.54 -15.34
CA ALA A 37 12.10 -25.29 -16.58
C ALA A 37 12.87 -24.61 -17.74
N ALA A 38 13.12 -23.30 -17.62
CA ALA A 38 13.88 -22.54 -18.58
C ALA A 38 15.40 -22.81 -18.41
N GLU A 39 16.11 -23.04 -19.51
CA GLU A 39 17.55 -23.39 -19.48
C GLU A 39 18.47 -22.45 -18.68
N PRO A 40 18.27 -21.10 -18.66
CA PRO A 40 19.23 -20.22 -18.01
C PRO A 40 19.13 -20.18 -16.49
N ALA A 41 18.10 -20.75 -15.84
CA ALA A 41 17.88 -20.59 -14.41
C ALA A 41 18.00 -21.92 -13.64
N ALA A 42 18.81 -21.93 -12.57
CA ALA A 42 19.00 -23.08 -11.67
C ALA A 42 18.22 -22.94 -10.36
N GLU A 43 18.00 -21.72 -9.89
CA GLU A 43 17.24 -21.41 -8.67
C GLU A 43 16.36 -20.19 -8.93
N ALA A 44 15.20 -20.11 -8.25
CA ALA A 44 14.31 -18.96 -8.35
C ALA A 44 13.52 -18.68 -7.08
N ALA A 45 13.23 -17.40 -6.85
CA ALA A 45 12.25 -16.91 -5.87
C ALA A 45 11.51 -15.68 -6.42
N VAL A 46 10.26 -15.48 -6.02
CA VAL A 46 9.44 -14.34 -6.43
C VAL A 46 9.00 -13.53 -5.22
N LEU A 47 9.36 -12.24 -5.19
CA LEU A 47 8.87 -11.28 -4.23
C LEU A 47 7.77 -10.43 -4.89
N ALA A 48 6.52 -10.72 -4.58
CA ALA A 48 5.37 -10.00 -5.15
C ALA A 48 4.51 -9.44 -4.03
N THR A 49 4.43 -8.11 -4.00
CA THR A 49 3.66 -7.30 -3.05
C THR A 49 2.72 -6.35 -3.81
N CYS A 50 2.00 -5.46 -3.11
CA CYS A 50 1.23 -4.40 -3.78
C CYS A 50 2.12 -3.37 -4.51
N ASN A 51 3.40 -3.23 -4.12
CA ASN A 51 4.29 -2.16 -4.57
C ASN A 51 5.47 -2.64 -5.41
N ARG A 52 5.65 -3.95 -5.58
CA ARG A 52 6.72 -4.55 -6.39
C ARG A 52 6.41 -5.98 -6.80
N ILE A 53 6.95 -6.34 -7.94
CA ILE A 53 6.98 -7.72 -8.42
C ILE A 53 8.41 -7.96 -8.92
N GLU A 54 9.12 -8.85 -8.28
CA GLU A 54 10.54 -9.12 -8.54
C GLU A 54 10.79 -10.62 -8.62
N LEU A 55 11.40 -11.06 -9.70
CA LEU A 55 11.85 -12.44 -9.90
C LEU A 55 13.36 -12.49 -9.72
N TYR A 56 13.79 -13.24 -8.73
CA TYR A 56 15.19 -13.53 -8.39
C TYR A 56 15.55 -14.88 -8.95
N ALA A 57 16.66 -14.99 -9.66
CA ALA A 57 17.13 -16.27 -10.20
C ALA A 57 18.66 -16.38 -10.19
N ASP A 58 19.15 -17.60 -10.02
CA ASP A 58 20.53 -17.96 -10.36
C ASP A 58 20.58 -18.37 -11.83
N VAL A 59 21.32 -17.62 -12.65
CA VAL A 59 21.35 -17.81 -14.10
C VAL A 59 22.78 -18.07 -14.61
N ASP A 60 22.88 -18.86 -15.65
CA ASP A 60 24.18 -19.15 -16.30
C ASP A 60 24.60 -18.04 -17.27
N LYS A 61 23.65 -17.37 -17.92
CA LYS A 61 23.90 -16.38 -18.99
C LYS A 61 23.03 -15.14 -18.77
N PHE A 62 23.67 -13.99 -18.61
CA PHE A 62 22.98 -12.73 -18.31
C PHE A 62 21.89 -12.37 -19.35
N HIS A 63 22.25 -12.26 -20.63
CA HIS A 63 21.30 -11.81 -21.65
C HIS A 63 20.14 -12.79 -21.87
N ALA A 64 20.41 -14.08 -21.86
CA ALA A 64 19.38 -15.09 -21.95
C ALA A 64 18.48 -15.08 -20.70
N GLY A 65 19.07 -14.93 -19.51
CA GLY A 65 18.33 -14.79 -18.26
C GLY A 65 17.42 -13.58 -18.27
N VAL A 66 17.90 -12.41 -18.64
CA VAL A 66 17.06 -11.19 -18.72
C VAL A 66 15.89 -11.38 -19.69
N ALA A 67 16.15 -11.91 -20.89
CA ALA A 67 15.10 -12.12 -21.89
C ALA A 67 14.04 -13.10 -21.38
N GLU A 68 14.48 -14.23 -20.83
CA GLU A 68 13.58 -15.29 -20.35
C GLU A 68 12.77 -14.85 -19.14
N LEU A 69 13.42 -14.30 -18.10
CA LEU A 69 12.72 -13.86 -16.89
C LEU A 69 11.71 -12.73 -17.18
N SER A 70 12.06 -11.82 -18.11
CA SER A 70 11.13 -10.75 -18.53
C SER A 70 9.91 -11.33 -19.26
N THR A 71 10.13 -12.32 -20.13
CA THR A 71 9.06 -13.00 -20.88
C THR A 71 8.13 -13.76 -19.94
N LEU A 72 8.69 -14.55 -19.02
CA LEU A 72 7.92 -15.29 -18.04
C LEU A 72 7.13 -14.37 -17.11
N LEU A 73 7.73 -13.27 -16.67
CA LEU A 73 7.06 -12.27 -15.86
C LEU A 73 5.85 -11.67 -16.61
N ALA A 74 6.01 -11.31 -17.87
CA ALA A 74 4.93 -10.82 -18.71
C ALA A 74 3.82 -11.87 -18.89
N GLN A 75 4.18 -13.10 -19.20
CA GLN A 75 3.26 -14.21 -19.41
C GLN A 75 2.39 -14.48 -18.17
N HIS A 76 3.00 -14.58 -16.99
CA HIS A 76 2.30 -14.91 -15.75
C HIS A 76 1.55 -13.73 -15.13
N SER A 77 1.97 -12.49 -15.42
CA SER A 77 1.23 -11.28 -15.04
C SER A 77 0.04 -10.99 -15.96
N GLY A 78 0.01 -11.57 -17.15
CA GLY A 78 -1.02 -11.29 -18.17
C GLY A 78 -0.90 -9.90 -18.81
N VAL A 79 0.25 -9.21 -18.64
CA VAL A 79 0.56 -7.92 -19.27
C VAL A 79 1.58 -8.16 -20.38
N ALA A 80 1.34 -7.63 -21.57
CA ALA A 80 2.24 -7.82 -22.71
C ALA A 80 3.66 -7.34 -22.42
N LEU A 81 4.66 -8.06 -22.93
CA LEU A 81 6.08 -7.75 -22.68
C LEU A 81 6.45 -6.34 -23.16
N GLU A 82 5.93 -5.90 -24.29
CA GLU A 82 6.16 -4.56 -24.82
C GLU A 82 5.64 -3.47 -23.88
N GLU A 83 4.55 -3.74 -23.18
CA GLU A 83 3.95 -2.84 -22.20
C GLU A 83 4.74 -2.83 -20.89
N LEU A 84 5.26 -3.99 -20.44
CA LEU A 84 6.06 -4.08 -19.21
C LEU A 84 7.48 -3.56 -19.37
N THR A 85 8.10 -3.74 -20.53
CA THR A 85 9.51 -3.42 -20.78
C THR A 85 9.94 -2.03 -20.32
N PRO A 86 9.18 -0.93 -20.55
CA PRO A 86 9.57 0.40 -20.08
C PRO A 86 9.65 0.53 -18.56
N TYR A 87 9.06 -0.40 -17.81
CA TYR A 87 8.95 -0.37 -16.35
C TYR A 87 9.83 -1.40 -15.66
N LEU A 88 10.39 -2.36 -16.43
CA LEU A 88 11.27 -3.38 -15.88
C LEU A 88 12.64 -2.79 -15.56
N TYR A 89 13.14 -3.16 -14.40
CA TYR A 89 14.56 -2.98 -14.05
C TYR A 89 15.26 -4.31 -13.90
N VAL A 90 16.56 -4.26 -14.06
CA VAL A 90 17.44 -5.43 -13.97
C VAL A 90 18.57 -5.12 -13.00
N HIS A 91 18.75 -5.99 -11.99
CA HIS A 91 19.92 -5.97 -11.14
C HIS A 91 20.68 -7.29 -11.28
N TYR A 92 22.01 -7.20 -11.29
CA TYR A 92 22.88 -8.34 -11.53
C TYR A 92 24.00 -8.40 -10.50
N GLU A 93 24.33 -9.60 -10.02
CA GLU A 93 25.41 -9.87 -9.06
C GLU A 93 25.32 -8.97 -7.81
N ASP A 94 26.38 -8.22 -7.48
CA ASP A 94 26.46 -7.35 -6.31
C ASP A 94 25.30 -6.34 -6.23
N ARG A 95 24.85 -5.85 -7.38
CA ARG A 95 23.69 -4.93 -7.43
C ARG A 95 22.40 -5.64 -7.05
N ALA A 96 22.24 -6.91 -7.41
CA ALA A 96 21.07 -7.69 -7.02
C ALA A 96 21.07 -7.97 -5.50
N VAL A 97 22.23 -8.28 -4.92
CA VAL A 97 22.41 -8.42 -3.47
C VAL A 97 22.09 -7.11 -2.74
N HIS A 98 22.70 -6.02 -3.19
CA HIS A 98 22.46 -4.69 -2.60
C HIS A 98 20.99 -4.28 -2.69
N HIS A 99 20.35 -4.56 -3.83
CA HIS A 99 18.94 -4.25 -4.03
C HIS A 99 18.06 -4.99 -3.02
N LEU A 100 18.18 -6.33 -2.89
CA LEU A 100 17.39 -7.10 -1.93
C LEU A 100 17.64 -6.64 -0.48
N PHE A 101 18.87 -6.29 -0.13
CA PHE A 101 19.18 -5.79 1.22
C PHE A 101 18.55 -4.40 1.46
N SER A 102 18.56 -3.52 0.46
CA SER A 102 17.88 -2.22 0.53
C SER A 102 16.37 -2.39 0.68
N VAL A 103 15.78 -3.34 -0.06
CA VAL A 103 14.37 -3.72 0.07
C VAL A 103 14.07 -4.26 1.47
N ALA A 104 14.91 -5.16 2.00
CA ALA A 104 14.73 -5.74 3.34
C ALA A 104 14.86 -4.72 4.47
N CYS A 105 15.68 -3.69 4.28
CA CYS A 105 15.79 -2.56 5.21
C CYS A 105 14.63 -1.57 5.09
N GLY A 106 13.72 -1.74 4.11
CA GLY A 106 12.62 -0.80 3.85
C GLY A 106 13.07 0.50 3.17
N LEU A 107 14.33 0.60 2.71
CA LEU A 107 14.86 1.80 2.04
C LEU A 107 14.25 2.01 0.65
N ASP A 108 13.80 0.93 0.02
CA ASP A 108 13.11 0.94 -1.27
C ASP A 108 11.59 0.75 -1.14
N SER A 109 11.03 0.90 0.03
CA SER A 109 9.59 0.87 0.27
C SER A 109 8.95 2.22 -0.05
N MET A 110 7.65 2.23 -0.37
CA MET A 110 6.88 3.47 -0.58
C MET A 110 6.94 4.36 0.66
N VAL A 111 6.89 3.76 1.83
CA VAL A 111 7.18 4.39 3.12
C VAL A 111 8.49 3.81 3.63
N VAL A 112 9.54 4.63 3.63
CA VAL A 112 10.88 4.22 4.06
C VAL A 112 10.82 3.68 5.50
N GLY A 113 11.37 2.48 5.70
CA GLY A 113 11.41 1.83 7.02
C GLY A 113 10.14 1.04 7.37
N GLU A 114 9.27 0.73 6.41
CA GLU A 114 8.11 -0.13 6.65
C GLU A 114 8.53 -1.58 6.94
N GLY A 115 8.24 -2.06 8.17
CA GLY A 115 8.63 -3.41 8.61
C GLY A 115 7.86 -4.56 7.96
N GLN A 116 6.76 -4.31 7.24
CA GLN A 116 5.98 -5.36 6.57
C GLN A 116 6.78 -6.13 5.52
N ILE A 117 7.75 -5.48 4.89
CA ILE A 117 8.57 -6.09 3.85
C ILE A 117 9.33 -7.33 4.34
N LEU A 118 9.74 -7.36 5.62
CA LEU A 118 10.42 -8.54 6.20
C LEU A 118 9.51 -9.77 6.22
N GLY A 119 8.22 -9.60 6.53
CA GLY A 119 7.23 -10.66 6.44
C GLY A 119 7.08 -11.18 5.01
N GLN A 120 6.99 -10.26 4.04
CA GLN A 120 6.82 -10.58 2.62
C GLN A 120 8.05 -11.31 2.04
N ILE A 121 9.27 -10.91 2.43
CA ILE A 121 10.53 -11.59 2.04
C ILE A 121 10.55 -13.00 2.66
N LYS A 122 10.13 -13.16 3.92
CA LYS A 122 10.04 -14.48 4.56
C LYS A 122 9.05 -15.39 3.84
N ASP A 123 7.87 -14.87 3.47
CA ASP A 123 6.84 -15.62 2.75
C ASP A 123 7.31 -16.01 1.34
N ALA A 124 8.02 -15.13 0.65
CA ALA A 124 8.63 -15.41 -0.66
C ALA A 124 9.66 -16.55 -0.58
N LEU A 125 10.52 -16.53 0.44
CA LEU A 125 11.48 -17.60 0.69
C LEU A 125 10.77 -18.93 1.03
N ALA A 126 9.76 -18.89 1.89
CA ALA A 126 8.99 -20.06 2.28
C ALA A 126 8.31 -20.72 1.07
N LEU A 127 7.73 -19.92 0.17
CA LEU A 127 7.14 -20.41 -1.07
C LEU A 127 8.19 -21.10 -1.96
N GLY A 128 9.37 -20.48 -2.15
CA GLY A 128 10.46 -21.08 -2.93
C GLY A 128 10.99 -22.37 -2.32
N GLN A 129 11.01 -22.47 -0.99
CA GLN A 129 11.37 -23.70 -0.29
C GLN A 129 10.32 -24.81 -0.44
N GLU A 130 9.04 -24.47 -0.30
CA GLU A 130 7.91 -25.39 -0.47
C GLU A 130 7.87 -25.99 -1.89
N LEU A 131 8.10 -25.14 -2.89
CA LEU A 131 8.12 -25.54 -4.31
C LEU A 131 9.47 -26.11 -4.78
N HIS A 132 10.46 -26.21 -3.89
CA HIS A 132 11.82 -26.66 -4.21
C HIS A 132 12.50 -25.82 -5.32
N THR A 133 12.14 -24.56 -5.45
CA THR A 133 12.74 -23.63 -6.42
C THR A 133 13.87 -22.78 -5.82
N ALA A 134 13.88 -22.61 -4.50
CA ALA A 134 14.98 -21.93 -3.80
C ALA A 134 16.06 -22.92 -3.42
N GLY A 135 17.17 -22.93 -4.17
CA GLY A 135 18.37 -23.68 -3.85
C GLY A 135 19.25 -22.93 -2.83
N ARG A 136 20.53 -23.29 -2.79
CA ARG A 136 21.45 -22.75 -1.77
C ARG A 136 21.66 -21.24 -1.89
N LEU A 137 21.88 -20.73 -3.12
CA LEU A 137 22.17 -19.31 -3.35
C LEU A 137 21.01 -18.44 -2.90
N ILE A 138 19.81 -18.74 -3.36
CA ILE A 138 18.59 -17.99 -3.03
C ILE A 138 18.27 -18.10 -1.54
N ASN A 139 18.40 -19.29 -0.92
CA ASN A 139 18.21 -19.46 0.51
C ASN A 139 19.17 -18.59 1.33
N ASP A 140 20.47 -18.66 1.03
CA ASP A 140 21.47 -17.89 1.76
C ASP A 140 21.24 -16.39 1.59
N LEU A 141 20.95 -15.93 0.37
CA LEU A 141 20.68 -14.54 0.05
C LEU A 141 19.47 -13.99 0.84
N PHE A 142 18.34 -14.67 0.78
CA PHE A 142 17.11 -14.22 1.44
C PHE A 142 17.24 -14.27 2.97
N GLN A 143 17.91 -15.28 3.52
CA GLN A 143 18.19 -15.34 4.96
C GLN A 143 19.10 -14.20 5.42
N GLN A 144 20.13 -13.85 4.63
CA GLN A 144 21.00 -12.71 4.93
C GLN A 144 20.20 -11.39 4.84
N ALA A 145 19.36 -11.22 3.81
CA ALA A 145 18.49 -10.06 3.68
C ALA A 145 17.58 -9.90 4.92
N LEU A 146 16.98 -10.99 5.39
CA LEU A 146 16.16 -10.95 6.62
C LEU A 146 16.97 -10.59 7.87
N ARG A 147 18.24 -11.04 7.98
CA ARG A 147 19.12 -10.66 9.09
C ARG A 147 19.49 -9.19 9.03
N VAL A 148 19.90 -8.70 7.86
CA VAL A 148 20.27 -7.30 7.64
C VAL A 148 19.07 -6.39 7.89
N GLY A 149 17.90 -6.71 7.35
CA GLY A 149 16.68 -5.95 7.58
C GLY A 149 16.30 -5.89 9.06
N LYS A 150 16.31 -7.01 9.79
CA LYS A 150 16.06 -7.04 11.24
C LYS A 150 17.04 -6.16 12.01
N ARG A 151 18.33 -6.20 11.65
CA ARG A 151 19.34 -5.35 12.27
C ARG A 151 19.11 -3.88 11.98
N ALA A 152 18.77 -3.52 10.72
CA ALA A 152 18.44 -2.14 10.37
C ALA A 152 17.29 -1.61 11.23
N HIS A 153 16.24 -2.39 11.42
CA HIS A 153 15.08 -2.02 12.25
C HIS A 153 15.41 -1.94 13.75
N SER A 154 16.28 -2.83 14.27
CA SER A 154 16.60 -2.86 15.71
C SER A 154 17.73 -1.93 16.11
N GLU A 155 18.73 -1.71 15.23
CA GLU A 155 19.96 -0.97 15.53
C GLU A 155 19.92 0.49 15.04
N THR A 156 18.95 0.85 14.19
CA THR A 156 18.79 2.22 13.67
C THR A 156 17.42 2.79 14.04
N GLY A 157 17.23 4.07 13.88
CA GLY A 157 15.92 4.71 14.07
C GLY A 157 14.99 4.61 12.85
N ILE A 158 15.24 3.69 11.91
CA ILE A 158 14.50 3.62 10.66
C ILE A 158 13.01 3.36 10.87
N ASP A 159 12.65 2.58 11.90
CA ASP A 159 11.24 2.32 12.27
C ASP A 159 10.52 3.58 12.74
N ARG A 160 11.27 4.53 13.31
CA ARG A 160 10.71 5.81 13.75
C ARG A 160 10.62 6.81 12.62
N ALA A 161 11.48 6.69 11.61
CA ALA A 161 11.45 7.50 10.40
C ALA A 161 10.38 7.00 9.42
N GLY A 162 10.08 5.68 9.45
CA GLY A 162 9.06 5.05 8.63
C GLY A 162 7.69 5.12 9.31
N GLN A 163 7.00 6.23 9.18
CA GLN A 163 5.57 6.23 9.44
C GLN A 163 4.92 5.23 8.48
N SER A 164 4.04 4.36 8.98
CA SER A 164 3.27 3.52 8.08
C SER A 164 2.43 4.41 7.15
N LEU A 165 2.19 3.98 5.94
CA LEU A 165 1.33 4.69 4.98
C LEU A 165 -0.03 5.05 5.63
N VAL A 166 -0.52 4.18 6.50
CA VAL A 166 -1.75 4.41 7.28
C VAL A 166 -1.59 5.59 8.23
N THR A 167 -0.51 5.63 9.01
CA THR A 167 -0.26 6.74 9.96
C THR A 167 -0.13 8.06 9.22
N PHE A 168 0.62 8.07 8.13
CA PHE A 168 0.75 9.25 7.28
C PHE A 168 -0.62 9.70 6.72
N GLY A 169 -1.45 8.76 6.23
CA GLY A 169 -2.80 9.06 5.76
C GLY A 169 -3.68 9.65 6.85
N LEU A 170 -3.62 9.11 8.07
CA LEU A 170 -4.37 9.64 9.21
C LEU A 170 -3.89 11.03 9.65
N GLU A 171 -2.59 11.32 9.57
CA GLU A 171 -2.04 12.65 9.83
C GLU A 171 -2.50 13.68 8.79
N GLN A 172 -2.59 13.28 7.52
CA GLN A 172 -3.15 14.14 6.47
C GLN A 172 -4.64 14.43 6.73
N LEU A 173 -5.42 13.44 7.17
CA LEU A 173 -6.84 13.61 7.51
C LEU A 173 -7.05 14.46 8.78
N ALA A 174 -6.19 14.30 9.78
CA ALA A 174 -6.26 15.10 11.01
C ALA A 174 -5.92 16.58 10.77
N GLY A 175 -5.13 16.86 9.73
CA GLY A 175 -4.68 18.20 9.40
C GLY A 175 -3.49 18.67 10.24
N HIS A 176 -2.86 19.76 9.77
CA HIS A 176 -1.68 20.31 10.46
C HIS A 176 -2.00 20.78 11.88
N GLY A 177 -1.23 20.27 12.84
CA GLY A 177 -1.29 20.70 14.25
C GLY A 177 -2.32 19.97 15.11
N THR A 178 -3.10 19.04 14.56
CA THR A 178 -4.03 18.21 15.34
C THR A 178 -3.40 16.83 15.55
N PRO A 179 -3.17 16.40 16.80
CA PRO A 179 -2.74 15.02 17.07
C PRO A 179 -3.75 14.00 16.53
N VAL A 180 -3.27 12.96 15.87
CA VAL A 180 -4.15 11.95 15.26
C VAL A 180 -5.09 11.31 16.29
N ALA A 181 -4.61 11.10 17.53
CA ALA A 181 -5.42 10.53 18.60
C ALA A 181 -6.61 11.44 18.98
N ASP A 182 -6.40 12.76 19.03
CA ASP A 182 -7.47 13.72 19.34
C ASP A 182 -8.49 13.80 18.21
N TRP A 183 -7.98 13.73 16.97
CA TRP A 183 -8.85 13.69 15.78
C TRP A 183 -9.65 12.40 15.67
N ALA A 184 -9.06 11.26 16.04
CA ALA A 184 -9.67 9.94 15.93
C ALA A 184 -10.70 9.64 17.03
N ALA A 185 -10.60 10.32 18.17
CA ALA A 185 -11.42 10.05 19.34
C ALA A 185 -12.93 10.12 19.01
N GLY A 186 -13.66 9.07 19.34
CA GLY A 186 -15.10 8.96 19.12
C GLY A 186 -15.54 8.71 17.68
N LYS A 187 -14.62 8.69 16.70
CA LYS A 187 -14.95 8.44 15.30
C LYS A 187 -15.24 6.97 15.04
N ARG A 188 -16.00 6.74 13.97
CA ARG A 188 -16.32 5.42 13.43
C ARG A 188 -15.61 5.25 12.10
N ALA A 189 -14.95 4.10 11.91
CA ALA A 189 -14.19 3.81 10.70
C ALA A 189 -14.75 2.59 9.95
N LEU A 190 -14.77 2.66 8.62
CA LEU A 190 -15.02 1.54 7.73
C LEU A 190 -13.68 1.10 7.10
N VAL A 191 -13.30 -0.15 7.31
CA VAL A 191 -12.12 -0.76 6.68
C VAL A 191 -12.61 -1.74 5.62
N ILE A 192 -12.33 -1.46 4.35
CA ILE A 192 -12.70 -2.31 3.23
C ILE A 192 -11.50 -3.17 2.84
N GLY A 193 -11.67 -4.49 3.02
CA GLY A 193 -10.62 -5.49 2.89
C GLY A 193 -10.25 -6.12 4.23
N ALA A 194 -9.67 -7.33 4.20
CA ALA A 194 -9.18 -8.06 5.37
C ALA A 194 -7.81 -8.73 5.08
N GLY A 195 -6.99 -8.08 4.26
CA GLY A 195 -5.60 -8.46 3.99
C GLY A 195 -4.64 -7.83 5.00
N SER A 196 -3.33 -7.95 4.75
CA SER A 196 -2.27 -7.44 5.64
C SER A 196 -2.37 -5.92 5.84
N MET A 197 -2.56 -5.13 4.77
CA MET A 197 -2.72 -3.68 4.85
C MET A 197 -4.00 -3.27 5.60
N SER A 198 -5.11 -3.96 5.33
CA SER A 198 -6.37 -3.71 6.06
C SER A 198 -6.22 -4.01 7.55
N SER A 199 -5.52 -5.08 7.89
CA SER A 199 -5.24 -5.45 9.29
C SER A 199 -4.35 -4.40 9.97
N LEU A 200 -3.32 -3.90 9.28
CA LEU A 200 -2.49 -2.81 9.77
C LEU A 200 -3.29 -1.52 9.96
N ALA A 201 -4.11 -1.15 8.97
CA ALA A 201 -4.96 0.03 9.05
C ALA A 201 -5.93 -0.06 10.22
N ALA A 202 -6.63 -1.19 10.37
CA ALA A 202 -7.56 -1.42 11.46
C ALA A 202 -6.88 -1.41 12.83
N ALA A 203 -5.72 -2.06 12.98
CA ALA A 203 -4.93 -2.02 14.22
C ALA A 203 -4.40 -0.62 14.54
N THR A 204 -4.04 0.17 13.53
CA THR A 204 -3.60 1.55 13.72
C THR A 204 -4.76 2.44 14.15
N LEU A 205 -5.93 2.33 13.51
CA LEU A 205 -7.15 3.03 13.90
C LEU A 205 -7.57 2.70 15.33
N ALA A 206 -7.52 1.43 15.73
CA ALA A 206 -7.79 1.01 17.10
C ALA A 206 -6.83 1.65 18.12
N ARG A 207 -5.53 1.68 17.80
CA ARG A 207 -4.50 2.30 18.67
C ARG A 207 -4.63 3.81 18.82
N VAL A 208 -5.07 4.51 17.78
CA VAL A 208 -5.26 5.96 17.85
C VAL A 208 -6.60 6.36 18.48
N GLY A 209 -7.43 5.39 18.90
CA GLY A 209 -8.62 5.65 19.71
C GLY A 209 -9.93 5.83 18.93
N VAL A 210 -10.04 5.26 17.74
CA VAL A 210 -11.31 5.19 17.01
C VAL A 210 -12.30 4.35 17.83
N ALA A 211 -13.56 4.81 17.98
CA ALA A 211 -14.54 4.18 18.82
C ALA A 211 -15.11 2.88 18.23
N GLU A 212 -15.36 2.87 16.92
CA GLU A 212 -15.91 1.70 16.21
C GLU A 212 -15.16 1.47 14.89
N ILE A 213 -14.89 0.19 14.59
CA ILE A 213 -14.33 -0.25 13.32
C ILE A 213 -15.27 -1.27 12.68
N VAL A 214 -15.78 -0.94 11.50
CA VAL A 214 -16.54 -1.87 10.66
C VAL A 214 -15.60 -2.45 9.63
N VAL A 215 -15.48 -3.77 9.57
CA VAL A 215 -14.63 -4.47 8.60
C VAL A 215 -15.52 -5.05 7.52
N ALA A 216 -15.37 -4.57 6.28
CA ALA A 216 -16.07 -5.11 5.11
C ALA A 216 -15.12 -5.95 4.26
N ASN A 217 -15.51 -7.18 3.91
CA ASN A 217 -14.71 -8.02 3.02
C ASN A 217 -15.61 -8.96 2.20
N ARG A 218 -15.10 -9.40 1.02
CA ARG A 218 -15.80 -10.41 0.19
C ARG A 218 -15.93 -11.76 0.88
N THR A 219 -14.95 -12.13 1.69
CA THR A 219 -14.93 -13.36 2.50
C THR A 219 -15.32 -13.01 3.91
N ALA A 220 -16.51 -13.42 4.37
CA ALA A 220 -17.07 -13.09 5.67
C ALA A 220 -16.14 -13.53 6.82
N GLU A 221 -15.62 -14.76 6.76
CA GLU A 221 -14.75 -15.34 7.80
C GLU A 221 -13.47 -14.54 8.01
N ARG A 222 -12.94 -13.89 6.96
CA ARG A 222 -11.76 -13.01 7.09
C ARG A 222 -12.10 -11.71 7.79
N ALA A 223 -13.25 -11.13 7.49
CA ALA A 223 -13.72 -9.92 8.16
C ALA A 223 -14.03 -10.20 9.65
N GLU A 224 -14.70 -11.29 9.95
CA GLU A 224 -15.01 -11.72 11.32
C GLU A 224 -13.74 -11.99 12.14
N ARG A 225 -12.77 -12.69 11.53
CA ARG A 225 -11.47 -12.93 12.17
C ARG A 225 -10.76 -11.62 12.51
N LEU A 226 -10.70 -10.67 11.57
CA LEU A 226 -10.06 -9.38 11.82
C LEU A 226 -10.81 -8.60 12.90
N ALA A 227 -12.14 -8.54 12.86
CA ALA A 227 -12.95 -7.88 13.89
C ALA A 227 -12.71 -8.53 15.28
N GLY A 228 -12.66 -9.87 15.34
CA GLY A 228 -12.35 -10.59 16.58
C GLY A 228 -10.96 -10.26 17.14
N ILE A 229 -9.94 -10.16 16.29
CA ILE A 229 -8.57 -9.75 16.68
C ILE A 229 -8.56 -8.34 17.26
N LEU A 230 -9.30 -7.41 16.63
CA LEU A 230 -9.39 -6.03 17.11
C LEU A 230 -10.04 -5.92 18.49
N VAL A 231 -11.13 -6.63 18.71
CA VAL A 231 -11.80 -6.68 20.03
C VAL A 231 -10.86 -7.28 21.08
N ALA A 232 -10.13 -8.34 20.72
CA ALA A 232 -9.19 -9.02 21.63
C ALA A 232 -7.90 -8.19 21.89
N SER A 233 -7.64 -7.14 21.11
CA SER A 233 -6.40 -6.33 21.23
C SER A 233 -6.29 -5.50 22.51
N GLY A 234 -7.35 -5.37 23.28
CA GLY A 234 -7.37 -4.60 24.53
C GLY A 234 -7.40 -3.08 24.36
N THR A 235 -7.59 -2.58 23.14
CA THR A 235 -7.67 -1.13 22.86
C THR A 235 -9.02 -0.51 23.24
N GLY A 236 -10.03 -1.34 23.57
CA GLY A 236 -11.39 -0.87 23.87
C GLY A 236 -12.23 -0.55 22.63
N VAL A 237 -11.71 -0.75 21.43
CA VAL A 237 -12.45 -0.50 20.18
C VAL A 237 -13.58 -1.51 20.01
N VAL A 238 -14.75 -1.04 19.60
CA VAL A 238 -15.83 -1.91 19.11
C VAL A 238 -15.55 -2.28 17.66
N ALA A 239 -15.54 -3.58 17.34
CA ALA A 239 -15.32 -4.01 15.97
C ALA A 239 -16.37 -5.05 15.54
N ARG A 240 -16.85 -4.93 14.30
CA ARG A 240 -17.80 -5.84 13.68
C ARG A 240 -17.49 -6.08 12.21
N ALA A 241 -17.92 -7.21 11.71
CA ALA A 241 -17.76 -7.59 10.31
C ALA A 241 -19.06 -7.36 9.53
N VAL A 242 -18.92 -6.99 8.26
CA VAL A 242 -20.03 -6.87 7.31
C VAL A 242 -19.64 -7.42 5.93
N GLY A 243 -20.62 -7.83 5.15
CA GLY A 243 -20.42 -8.17 3.74
C GLY A 243 -20.26 -6.94 2.87
N MET A 244 -19.69 -7.12 1.66
CA MET A 244 -19.50 -6.01 0.70
C MET A 244 -20.79 -5.31 0.30
N SER A 245 -21.92 -6.02 0.29
CA SER A 245 -23.24 -5.44 -0.02
C SER A 245 -23.72 -4.41 1.02
N ALA A 246 -23.17 -4.44 2.23
CA ALA A 246 -23.51 -3.48 3.27
C ALA A 246 -22.66 -2.19 3.24
N VAL A 247 -21.63 -2.13 2.39
CA VAL A 247 -20.69 -1.01 2.35
C VAL A 247 -21.42 0.32 2.10
N ALA A 248 -22.34 0.38 1.14
CA ALA A 248 -23.09 1.60 0.83
C ALA A 248 -23.89 2.12 2.05
N ALA A 249 -24.53 1.21 2.80
CA ALA A 249 -25.26 1.59 4.02
C ALA A 249 -24.33 1.99 5.17
N GLU A 250 -23.12 1.42 5.25
CA GLU A 250 -22.14 1.79 6.28
C GLU A 250 -21.48 3.14 5.97
N LEU A 251 -21.32 3.53 4.71
CA LEU A 251 -20.77 4.82 4.32
C LEU A 251 -21.53 6.00 4.95
N THR A 252 -22.84 5.86 5.15
CA THR A 252 -23.68 6.90 5.77
C THR A 252 -23.48 7.02 7.29
N ARG A 253 -22.77 6.06 7.92
CA ARG A 253 -22.66 5.91 9.37
C ARG A 253 -21.26 6.11 9.91
N VAL A 254 -20.26 6.19 9.03
CA VAL A 254 -18.85 6.26 9.42
C VAL A 254 -18.26 7.62 9.10
N ASP A 255 -17.23 7.98 9.86
CA ASP A 255 -16.50 9.24 9.70
C ASP A 255 -15.24 9.08 8.84
N VAL A 256 -14.74 7.84 8.74
CA VAL A 256 -13.47 7.52 8.06
C VAL A 256 -13.63 6.24 7.27
N VAL A 257 -13.14 6.23 6.03
CA VAL A 257 -13.08 5.03 5.20
C VAL A 257 -11.64 4.75 4.80
N VAL A 258 -11.19 3.53 5.02
CA VAL A 258 -9.88 3.03 4.57
C VAL A 258 -10.11 1.82 3.67
N SER A 259 -9.78 1.94 2.39
CA SER A 259 -9.90 0.85 1.43
C SER A 259 -8.52 0.29 1.09
N CYS A 260 -8.28 -0.98 1.44
CA CYS A 260 -7.05 -1.71 1.18
C CYS A 260 -7.40 -3.06 0.55
N THR A 261 -7.87 -3.05 -0.69
CA THR A 261 -8.24 -4.27 -1.42
C THR A 261 -7.23 -4.58 -2.51
N GLY A 262 -6.93 -5.86 -2.72
CA GLY A 262 -6.20 -6.33 -3.90
C GLY A 262 -7.10 -6.54 -5.11
N ALA A 263 -8.22 -5.83 -5.20
CA ALA A 263 -9.12 -5.92 -6.34
C ALA A 263 -8.60 -5.07 -7.49
N THR A 264 -8.55 -5.65 -8.68
CA THR A 264 -8.37 -4.90 -9.92
C THR A 264 -9.68 -4.18 -10.24
N GLY A 265 -9.74 -2.88 -10.02
CA GLY A 265 -10.90 -2.04 -10.28
C GLY A 265 -11.44 -1.29 -9.05
N LEU A 266 -12.35 -0.37 -9.31
CA LEU A 266 -12.97 0.46 -8.28
C LEU A 266 -13.84 -0.38 -7.34
N VAL A 267 -13.60 -0.26 -6.05
CA VAL A 267 -14.41 -0.88 -4.99
C VAL A 267 -15.51 0.07 -4.51
N LEU A 268 -15.24 1.38 -4.60
CA LEU A 268 -16.17 2.47 -4.38
C LEU A 268 -16.06 3.43 -5.54
N THR A 269 -17.20 3.83 -6.09
CA THR A 269 -17.27 4.90 -7.09
C THR A 269 -17.53 6.26 -6.43
N GLY A 270 -17.22 7.34 -7.14
CA GLY A 270 -17.58 8.69 -6.69
C GLY A 270 -19.08 8.85 -6.48
N ASP A 271 -19.88 8.14 -7.29
CA ASP A 271 -21.34 8.16 -7.20
C ASP A 271 -21.85 7.46 -5.92
N ASP A 272 -21.22 6.34 -5.52
CA ASP A 272 -21.53 5.64 -4.27
C ASP A 272 -21.29 6.56 -3.06
N VAL A 273 -20.18 7.28 -3.05
CA VAL A 273 -19.84 8.24 -2.00
C VAL A 273 -20.80 9.43 -2.01
N ALA A 274 -21.09 9.98 -3.19
CA ALA A 274 -22.01 11.11 -3.33
C ALA A 274 -23.44 10.75 -2.89
N ALA A 275 -23.91 9.55 -3.24
CA ALA A 275 -25.21 9.03 -2.80
C ALA A 275 -25.27 8.90 -1.26
N ALA A 276 -24.22 8.31 -0.66
CA ALA A 276 -24.14 8.16 0.79
C ALA A 276 -24.13 9.50 1.53
N LEU A 277 -23.47 10.52 0.98
CA LEU A 277 -23.44 11.87 1.54
C LEU A 277 -24.79 12.61 1.37
N SER A 278 -25.55 12.29 0.31
CA SER A 278 -26.86 12.90 0.06
C SER A 278 -27.97 12.33 0.96
N ASP A 279 -27.89 11.04 1.32
CA ASP A 279 -28.84 10.35 2.18
C ASP A 279 -28.57 10.53 3.68
N GLY A 280 -27.34 10.94 4.04
CA GLY A 280 -26.85 11.10 5.40
C GLY A 280 -26.96 12.51 5.95
N GLY A 281 -28.17 12.96 6.27
CA GLY A 281 -28.31 14.06 7.25
C GLY A 281 -27.83 13.59 8.63
N PRO A 282 -27.18 14.44 9.46
CA PRO A 282 -26.65 14.04 10.76
C PRO A 282 -27.77 13.46 11.63
N ALA A 283 -27.64 12.17 11.99
CA ALA A 283 -28.49 11.59 13.02
C ALA A 283 -28.19 12.31 14.34
N GLY A 284 -29.05 13.21 14.74
CA GLY A 284 -29.06 13.75 16.09
C GLY A 284 -29.22 12.63 17.12
N PRO A 285 -28.88 12.86 18.40
CA PRO A 285 -28.91 11.83 19.42
C PRO A 285 -30.30 11.18 19.47
N ALA A 286 -30.31 9.85 19.48
CA ALA A 286 -31.50 9.01 19.48
C ALA A 286 -32.44 9.43 20.60
N SER A 287 -33.54 10.13 20.27
CA SER A 287 -34.67 10.29 21.14
C SER A 287 -35.52 9.04 21.09
N ALA A 288 -35.95 8.60 22.26
CA ALA A 288 -36.78 7.42 22.51
C ALA A 288 -38.05 7.41 21.63
N PRO A 289 -38.60 6.23 21.32
CA PRO A 289 -39.75 6.11 20.43
C PRO A 289 -41.01 6.75 21.05
N PRO A 290 -41.76 7.56 20.31
CA PRO A 290 -43.07 8.03 20.77
C PRO A 290 -44.12 6.92 20.56
N ALA A 291 -45.04 6.84 21.54
CA ALA A 291 -46.20 5.99 21.54
C ALA A 291 -47.17 6.33 20.37
N PRO A 292 -47.99 5.38 19.91
CA PRO A 292 -48.87 5.62 18.78
C PRO A 292 -50.11 6.46 19.14
N ALA A 293 -50.42 7.46 18.32
CA ALA A 293 -51.67 8.21 18.38
C ALA A 293 -52.44 8.08 17.06
N PRO A 294 -53.79 8.19 17.08
CA PRO A 294 -54.65 7.66 16.03
C PRO A 294 -55.02 8.67 14.92
N GLY A 295 -55.12 8.10 13.74
CA GLY A 295 -55.91 8.42 12.57
C GLY A 295 -56.28 9.88 12.16
N SER A 296 -55.92 10.23 10.94
CA SER A 296 -56.82 10.87 9.95
C SER A 296 -56.11 11.11 8.61
N SER A 297 -56.77 10.70 7.53
CA SER A 297 -56.40 10.87 6.10
C SER A 297 -56.96 12.22 5.58
N PRO A 298 -56.97 12.50 4.25
CA PRO A 298 -55.90 13.06 3.42
C PRO A 298 -56.24 14.43 2.83
N HIS A 299 -55.27 15.21 2.34
CA HIS A 299 -55.52 16.15 1.22
C HIS A 299 -54.28 16.69 0.51
N ALA A 300 -54.37 16.72 -0.72
CA ALA A 300 -53.78 17.12 -1.98
C ALA A 300 -52.98 18.47 -2.05
N PRO A 301 -52.50 18.92 -3.25
CA PRO A 301 -51.10 18.94 -3.63
C PRO A 301 -50.48 20.32 -3.51
N ALA A 302 -49.20 20.38 -3.20
CA ALA A 302 -48.44 21.61 -3.09
C ALA A 302 -47.67 21.94 -4.38
N GLY A 303 -47.66 23.23 -4.74
CA GLY A 303 -46.99 23.80 -5.88
C GLY A 303 -45.46 23.88 -5.73
N PRO A 304 -44.72 24.42 -6.74
CA PRO A 304 -43.29 24.25 -6.87
C PRO A 304 -42.48 24.98 -5.80
N ALA A 305 -41.62 24.26 -5.12
CA ALA A 305 -40.72 24.80 -4.13
C ALA A 305 -39.54 25.53 -4.81
N GLY A 306 -39.27 26.75 -4.32
CA GLY A 306 -38.12 27.54 -4.68
C GLY A 306 -36.80 26.93 -4.13
N PRO A 307 -35.63 27.43 -4.55
CA PRO A 307 -34.36 26.83 -4.19
C PRO A 307 -34.11 26.90 -2.69
N GLY A 308 -33.91 25.74 -2.07
CA GLY A 308 -33.55 25.58 -0.67
C GLY A 308 -32.17 26.17 -0.34
N PRO A 309 -31.87 26.46 0.91
CA PRO A 309 -30.63 27.10 1.32
C PRO A 309 -29.43 26.18 1.07
N ALA A 310 -28.37 26.77 0.50
CA ALA A 310 -27.11 26.10 0.21
C ALA A 310 -26.51 25.47 1.49
N VAL A 311 -26.26 24.16 1.43
CA VAL A 311 -25.61 23.39 2.49
C VAL A 311 -24.12 23.73 2.49
N THR A 312 -23.69 24.78 3.18
CA THR A 312 -22.34 25.34 3.14
C THR A 312 -21.36 24.67 4.09
N GLY A 313 -21.78 23.75 4.96
CA GLY A 313 -20.90 23.06 5.93
C GLY A 313 -20.28 21.78 5.42
N TRP A 314 -21.02 20.99 4.68
CA TRP A 314 -20.58 19.66 4.19
C TRP A 314 -19.74 19.73 2.92
N ALA A 315 -19.96 20.73 2.07
CA ALA A 315 -19.17 20.92 0.87
C ALA A 315 -17.67 21.19 1.16
N ARG A 316 -17.33 21.72 2.32
CA ARG A 316 -15.92 21.95 2.71
C ARG A 316 -15.21 20.69 3.21
N VAL A 317 -15.92 19.80 3.89
CA VAL A 317 -15.35 18.54 4.37
C VAL A 317 -15.20 17.58 3.20
N SER A 318 -16.21 17.47 2.32
CA SER A 318 -16.18 16.56 1.20
C SER A 318 -15.16 16.95 0.12
N THR A 319 -14.95 18.25 -0.14
CA THR A 319 -13.90 18.69 -1.08
C THR A 319 -12.50 18.49 -0.54
N ALA A 320 -12.27 18.68 0.77
CA ALA A 320 -10.99 18.40 1.40
C ALA A 320 -10.70 16.89 1.41
N ASP A 321 -11.69 16.06 1.73
CA ASP A 321 -11.54 14.60 1.77
C ASP A 321 -11.38 14.00 0.37
N ALA A 322 -12.14 14.48 -0.63
CA ALA A 322 -11.96 14.08 -2.02
C ALA A 322 -10.60 14.52 -2.58
N GLU A 323 -10.11 15.70 -2.16
CA GLU A 323 -8.79 16.21 -2.56
C GLU A 323 -7.66 15.46 -1.87
N VAL A 324 -7.82 15.02 -0.61
CA VAL A 324 -6.86 14.17 0.10
C VAL A 324 -6.83 12.77 -0.50
N VAL A 325 -7.98 12.17 -0.81
CA VAL A 325 -8.05 10.89 -1.52
C VAL A 325 -7.46 11.01 -2.92
N ALA A 326 -7.76 12.08 -3.67
CA ALA A 326 -7.15 12.34 -4.96
C ALA A 326 -5.63 12.56 -4.87
N ARG A 327 -5.13 13.18 -3.80
CA ARG A 327 -3.68 13.32 -3.54
C ARG A 327 -3.01 12.01 -3.17
N LEU A 328 -3.65 11.16 -2.39
CA LEU A 328 -3.16 9.81 -2.07
C LEU A 328 -3.13 8.93 -3.31
N VAL A 329 -4.16 9.01 -4.16
CA VAL A 329 -4.22 8.33 -5.46
C VAL A 329 -3.15 8.88 -6.40
N ALA A 330 -2.99 10.21 -6.50
CA ALA A 330 -1.99 10.85 -7.35
C ALA A 330 -0.54 10.62 -6.87
N ALA A 331 -0.32 10.54 -5.55
CA ALA A 331 0.96 10.13 -4.97
C ALA A 331 1.26 8.65 -5.26
N ALA A 332 0.23 7.80 -5.28
CA ALA A 332 0.31 6.40 -5.64
C ALA A 332 0.52 6.20 -7.17
N GLU A 333 0.03 7.12 -8.00
CA GLU A 333 0.18 7.10 -9.47
C GLU A 333 1.50 7.70 -9.98
N GLY A 334 2.51 7.87 -9.11
CA GLY A 334 3.87 8.24 -9.53
C GLY A 334 3.99 9.61 -10.18
N GLY A 335 3.67 10.68 -9.45
CA GLY A 335 4.30 11.98 -9.71
C GLY A 335 3.86 12.75 -10.94
N ARG A 336 2.65 12.62 -11.44
CA ARG A 336 2.08 13.65 -12.32
C ARG A 336 1.82 14.90 -11.48
N ARG A 337 2.51 15.97 -11.82
CA ARG A 337 2.45 17.27 -11.14
C ARG A 337 1.00 17.71 -10.99
N LEU A 338 0.54 17.83 -9.75
CA LEU A 338 -0.64 18.60 -9.35
C LEU A 338 -0.35 20.10 -9.51
N ALA A 339 -0.08 20.54 -10.74
CA ALA A 339 0.29 21.92 -11.03
C ALA A 339 -0.93 22.83 -11.25
N ASP A 340 -2.13 22.28 -11.41
CA ASP A 340 -3.32 23.05 -11.83
C ASP A 340 -4.48 23.12 -10.84
N ALA A 341 -4.34 22.56 -9.63
CA ALA A 341 -5.32 22.80 -8.56
C ALA A 341 -4.78 23.86 -7.61
N GLY A 342 -5.23 25.07 -7.76
CA GLY A 342 -4.76 26.32 -7.14
C GLY A 342 -4.80 26.43 -5.62
N ALA A 343 -4.38 25.42 -4.87
CA ALA A 343 -4.25 25.46 -3.39
C ALA A 343 -3.19 24.50 -2.86
N VAL A 344 -2.07 24.29 -3.57
CA VAL A 344 -0.91 23.58 -3.02
C VAL A 344 0.20 24.59 -2.75
N ARG A 345 0.51 24.83 -1.48
CA ARG A 345 1.74 25.52 -1.09
C ARG A 345 2.91 24.73 -1.66
N THR A 346 3.59 25.28 -2.62
CA THR A 346 4.86 24.79 -3.15
C THR A 346 5.85 24.71 -2.00
N ILE A 347 6.45 23.53 -1.79
CA ILE A 347 7.64 23.39 -0.94
C ILE A 347 8.69 24.31 -1.50
N ALA A 348 9.31 25.12 -0.65
CA ALA A 348 10.30 26.11 -1.06
C ALA A 348 11.46 25.41 -1.81
N PRO A 349 12.08 26.04 -2.84
CA PRO A 349 13.15 25.45 -3.62
C PRO A 349 14.35 24.92 -2.82
N ALA A 350 14.57 25.45 -1.60
CA ALA A 350 15.63 25.03 -0.69
C ALA A 350 15.39 23.63 -0.10
N GLU A 351 14.12 23.25 0.19
CA GLU A 351 13.77 21.92 0.73
C GLU A 351 13.79 20.84 -0.37
N ALA A 352 13.43 21.22 -1.61
CA ALA A 352 13.53 20.33 -2.76
C ALA A 352 14.99 20.06 -3.18
N ALA A 353 15.89 21.02 -2.99
CA ALA A 353 17.32 20.86 -3.23
C ALA A 353 17.99 19.91 -2.23
N THR A 354 17.56 19.94 -0.96
CA THR A 354 18.07 19.04 0.08
C THR A 354 17.63 17.60 -0.16
N ALA A 355 16.38 17.39 -0.58
CA ALA A 355 15.87 16.07 -0.94
C ALA A 355 16.54 15.51 -2.21
N ARG A 356 16.91 16.37 -3.16
CA ARG A 356 17.58 15.99 -4.41
C ARG A 356 19.06 15.69 -4.21
N ALA A 357 19.75 16.42 -3.29
CA ALA A 357 21.14 16.17 -2.94
C ALA A 357 21.35 14.84 -2.22
N LEU A 358 20.30 14.30 -1.57
CA LEU A 358 20.32 12.97 -0.94
C LEU A 358 19.96 11.83 -1.91
N ALA A 359 19.51 12.16 -3.12
CA ALA A 359 19.07 11.19 -4.13
C ALA A 359 20.06 10.99 -5.30
N GLU A 360 21.13 11.79 -5.37
CA GLU A 360 22.15 11.62 -6.42
C GLU A 360 23.25 10.67 -5.96
N PRO A 361 23.60 9.63 -6.75
CA PRO A 361 24.54 8.57 -6.35
C PRO A 361 26.04 8.94 -6.44
N ASP A 362 26.42 10.17 -6.74
CA ASP A 362 27.81 10.59 -6.94
C ASP A 362 28.34 11.51 -5.86
N GLY A 363 28.38 11.01 -4.62
CA GLY A 363 28.98 11.73 -3.52
C GLY A 363 29.34 10.83 -2.34
N CYS A 364 30.23 9.89 -2.52
CA CYS A 364 30.82 9.16 -1.40
C CYS A 364 31.98 9.99 -0.82
N PRO A 365 31.89 10.57 0.41
CA PRO A 365 32.95 11.31 1.03
C PRO A 365 33.89 10.41 1.84
N LEU A 366 34.42 9.35 1.23
CA LEU A 366 35.54 8.59 1.79
C LEU A 366 36.65 8.59 0.76
N GLY A 367 37.37 9.71 0.73
CA GLY A 367 38.73 9.78 0.16
C GLY A 367 39.65 8.89 0.99
N LEU A 368 39.92 7.69 0.49
CA LEU A 368 41.10 6.94 0.89
C LEU A 368 42.16 7.23 -0.17
N ASP A 369 43.05 8.17 0.17
CA ASP A 369 44.32 8.37 -0.52
C ASP A 369 45.11 7.06 -0.49
N ALA A 370 45.33 6.49 -1.66
CA ALA A 370 46.32 5.43 -1.82
C ALA A 370 47.71 6.02 -1.75
N PRO A 371 48.62 5.43 -0.98
CA PRO A 371 50.01 5.91 -0.97
C PRO A 371 50.69 5.61 -2.31
N ALA A 372 51.27 6.65 -2.90
CA ALA A 372 52.14 6.53 -4.06
C ALA A 372 53.31 5.60 -3.75
N GLY A 373 53.42 4.48 -4.45
CA GLY A 373 54.56 3.61 -4.46
C GLY A 373 55.73 4.29 -5.16
N ASP A 374 56.77 4.57 -4.41
CA ASP A 374 58.02 5.08 -4.88
C ASP A 374 58.82 3.95 -5.55
N GLY A 375 59.13 4.11 -6.83
CA GLY A 375 60.01 3.20 -7.56
C GLY A 375 61.48 3.46 -7.25
N ARG A 376 62.17 2.47 -6.78
CA ARG A 376 63.62 2.33 -7.04
C ARG A 376 64.12 0.90 -6.83
N SER A 377 64.88 0.48 -7.85
CA SER A 377 65.85 -0.63 -8.02
C SER A 377 65.37 -2.04 -7.93
#